data_9ae35b384684d9900673344bca7fe83b
#
_entry.id   9ae35b384684d9900673344bca7fe83b
#
_cell.length_a   1.000
_cell.length_b   1.000
_cell.length_c   1.000
_cell.angle_alpha   90.00
_cell.angle_beta   90.00
_cell.angle_gamma   90.00
#
_symmetry.space_group_name_H-M   'P 1'
#
loop_
_entity.id
_entity.type
_entity.pdbx_description
1 polymer ?
#
loop_
_entity_poly.entity_id
_entity_poly.type
_entity_poly.pdbx_seq_one_letter_code
_entity_poly.pdbx_strand_id
1 'polypeptide(L)'
;MITGRELLRKEIERIWTIDRSEVIDHIYYYENRALVLRQEHYNMPGWPLGETEKYTSILVECFDRGGWFYGMFDDEKLIGVAVLESRFIGKKEDQLQLKLLHVSNAYRKSGAGKRLYELARVKARERGARQMYISATPSENTVRFYQRRGCRLAQEPDPELFKLEPEDIHLECDV
;
A
#
# COMPACT_ATOMS: atom_id res chain seq x y z
N MET A 1 -9.43 -14.66 17.11
CA MET A 1 -9.76 -15.21 15.76
C MET A 1 -9.61 -14.11 14.72
N ILE A 2 -8.85 -14.37 13.66
CA ILE A 2 -8.63 -13.37 12.61
C ILE A 2 -9.83 -13.32 11.66
N THR A 3 -10.46 -12.16 11.58
CA THR A 3 -11.58 -11.87 10.68
C THR A 3 -11.24 -10.70 9.75
N GLY A 4 -12.05 -10.49 8.72
CA GLY A 4 -11.84 -9.37 7.81
C GLY A 4 -13.18 -8.81 7.33
N ARG A 5 -13.23 -7.46 7.21
CA ARG A 5 -14.40 -6.72 6.74
C ARG A 5 -14.03 -5.35 6.21
N GLU A 6 -14.93 -4.74 5.51
CA GLU A 6 -14.79 -3.32 5.17
C GLU A 6 -14.83 -2.44 6.43
N LEU A 7 -14.02 -1.38 6.40
CA LEU A 7 -13.99 -0.39 7.47
C LEU A 7 -15.13 0.62 7.31
N LEU A 8 -15.62 1.11 8.44
CA LEU A 8 -16.52 2.25 8.47
C LEU A 8 -15.72 3.56 8.47
N ARG A 9 -16.31 4.65 7.99
CA ARG A 9 -15.68 5.98 7.97
C ARG A 9 -15.06 6.37 9.32
N LYS A 10 -15.78 6.14 10.41
CA LYS A 10 -15.33 6.43 11.78
C LYS A 10 -14.15 5.57 12.26
N GLU A 11 -13.79 4.54 11.51
CA GLU A 11 -12.69 3.62 11.85
C GLU A 11 -11.38 3.96 11.11
N ILE A 12 -11.38 4.97 10.24
CA ILE A 12 -10.20 5.32 9.44
C ILE A 12 -8.99 5.64 10.33
N GLU A 13 -9.20 6.36 11.42
CA GLU A 13 -8.12 6.70 12.36
C GLU A 13 -7.51 5.47 13.06
N ARG A 14 -8.24 4.35 13.12
CA ARG A 14 -7.70 3.10 13.65
C ARG A 14 -6.56 2.53 12.81
N ILE A 15 -6.42 2.96 11.56
CA ILE A 15 -5.30 2.57 10.68
C ILE A 15 -3.96 2.88 11.36
N TRP A 16 -3.88 3.99 12.09
CA TRP A 16 -2.67 4.42 12.79
C TRP A 16 -2.31 3.56 14.00
N THR A 17 -3.20 2.67 14.45
CA THR A 17 -2.90 1.69 15.50
C THR A 17 -2.16 0.46 14.98
N ILE A 18 -2.03 0.30 13.67
CA ILE A 18 -1.24 -0.78 13.05
C ILE A 18 0.24 -0.54 13.36
N ASP A 19 0.89 -1.53 13.94
CA ASP A 19 2.33 -1.47 14.24
C ASP A 19 3.14 -1.59 12.95
N ARG A 20 3.60 -0.43 12.45
CA ARG A 20 4.44 -0.33 11.26
C ARG A 20 5.93 -0.49 11.54
N SER A 21 6.33 -0.76 12.78
CA SER A 21 7.75 -0.91 13.11
C SER A 21 8.44 -1.93 12.22
N GLU A 22 9.65 -1.61 11.79
CA GLU A 22 10.42 -2.44 10.86
C GLU A 22 11.91 -2.12 10.98
N VAL A 23 12.74 -3.16 10.88
CA VAL A 23 14.17 -3.01 10.63
C VAL A 23 14.42 -3.24 9.15
N ILE A 24 15.03 -2.25 8.51
CA ILE A 24 15.33 -2.24 7.08
C ILE A 24 16.85 -2.27 6.92
N ASP A 25 17.38 -3.25 6.20
CA ASP A 25 18.82 -3.41 5.95
C ASP A 25 19.22 -3.14 4.50
N HIS A 26 18.25 -3.09 3.58
CA HIS A 26 18.48 -2.83 2.16
C HIS A 26 17.36 -1.98 1.59
N ILE A 27 17.76 -1.01 0.76
CA ILE A 27 16.87 -0.07 0.07
C ILE A 27 17.07 -0.21 -1.44
N TYR A 28 15.96 -0.21 -2.19
CA TYR A 28 15.99 -0.08 -3.64
C TYR A 28 16.02 1.38 -4.06
N TYR A 29 16.84 1.65 -5.06
CA TYR A 29 16.90 2.92 -5.78
C TYR A 29 16.51 2.68 -7.24
N TYR A 30 15.78 3.60 -7.82
CA TYR A 30 15.50 3.59 -9.25
C TYR A 30 16.50 4.48 -9.96
N GLU A 31 17.43 3.86 -10.67
CA GLU A 31 18.52 4.55 -11.36
C GLU A 31 18.69 3.95 -12.76
N ASN A 32 18.84 4.82 -13.77
CA ASN A 32 19.05 4.38 -15.15
C ASN A 32 18.03 3.35 -15.63
N ARG A 33 16.75 3.52 -15.28
CA ARG A 33 15.63 2.62 -15.62
C ARG A 33 15.74 1.22 -15.02
N ALA A 34 16.49 1.06 -13.96
CA ALA A 34 16.64 -0.20 -13.25
C ALA A 34 16.59 -0.01 -11.73
N LEU A 35 16.26 -1.07 -11.03
CA LEU A 35 16.33 -1.10 -9.57
C LEU A 35 17.75 -1.50 -9.13
N VAL A 36 18.30 -0.69 -8.25
CA VAL A 36 19.61 -0.93 -7.61
C VAL A 36 19.40 -1.14 -6.13
N LEU A 37 19.83 -2.28 -5.61
CA LEU A 37 19.75 -2.59 -4.18
C LEU A 37 21.01 -2.11 -3.47
N ARG A 38 20.85 -1.32 -2.41
CA ARG A 38 21.95 -0.84 -1.57
C ARG A 38 21.75 -1.26 -0.14
N GLN A 39 22.84 -1.59 0.53
CA GLN A 39 22.82 -1.88 1.95
C GLN A 39 22.76 -0.56 2.72
N GLU A 40 21.65 -0.35 3.41
CA GLU A 40 21.40 0.80 4.28
C GLU A 40 20.56 0.35 5.46
N HIS A 41 20.97 0.68 6.67
CA HIS A 41 20.27 0.25 7.88
C HIS A 41 19.37 1.35 8.43
N TYR A 42 18.07 1.04 8.57
CA TYR A 42 17.08 1.90 9.22
C TYR A 42 16.30 1.12 10.26
N ASN A 43 16.21 1.66 11.46
CA ASN A 43 15.29 1.17 12.48
C ASN A 43 14.07 2.10 12.51
N MET A 44 12.98 1.63 11.90
CA MET A 44 11.72 2.37 11.82
C MET A 44 10.85 2.02 13.04
N PRO A 45 10.64 2.96 13.97
CA PRO A 45 9.90 2.65 15.21
C PRO A 45 8.38 2.56 15.01
N GLY A 46 7.88 3.02 13.88
CA GLY A 46 6.45 3.04 13.55
C GLY A 46 6.14 3.98 12.38
N TRP A 47 4.98 4.61 12.41
CA TRP A 47 4.61 5.60 11.42
C TRP A 47 5.55 6.80 11.48
N PRO A 48 6.01 7.34 10.33
CA PRO A 48 6.85 8.53 10.31
C PRO A 48 6.17 9.71 10.99
N LEU A 49 6.97 10.55 11.64
CA LEU A 49 6.47 11.74 12.33
C LEU A 49 5.72 12.66 11.35
N GLY A 50 4.53 13.10 11.75
CA GLY A 50 3.67 13.96 10.94
C GLY A 50 2.86 13.26 9.86
N GLU A 51 3.10 11.95 9.63
CA GLU A 51 2.38 11.20 8.58
C GLU A 51 0.90 11.03 8.93
N THR A 52 0.58 10.72 10.18
CA THR A 52 -0.82 10.52 10.61
C THR A 52 -1.65 11.77 10.44
N GLU A 53 -1.11 12.95 10.77
CA GLU A 53 -1.78 14.23 10.61
C GLU A 53 -1.97 14.58 9.13
N LYS A 54 -0.94 14.34 8.31
CA LYS A 54 -0.98 14.61 6.87
C LYS A 54 -1.97 13.71 6.13
N TYR A 55 -1.95 12.42 6.44
CA TYR A 55 -2.70 11.43 5.66
C TYR A 55 -4.12 11.15 6.15
N THR A 56 -4.50 11.52 7.37
CA THR A 56 -5.87 11.29 7.85
C THR A 56 -6.90 11.97 6.95
N SER A 57 -6.72 13.25 6.63
CA SER A 57 -7.62 13.97 5.72
C SER A 57 -7.65 13.35 4.33
N ILE A 58 -6.49 12.96 3.78
CA ILE A 58 -6.38 12.30 2.48
C ILE A 58 -7.16 10.98 2.45
N LEU A 59 -7.08 10.19 3.51
CA LEU A 59 -7.83 8.93 3.61
C LEU A 59 -9.33 9.15 3.77
N VAL A 60 -9.73 10.14 4.57
CA VAL A 60 -11.15 10.50 4.71
C VAL A 60 -11.72 10.96 3.37
N GLU A 61 -11.04 11.82 2.64
CA GLU A 61 -11.45 12.24 1.30
C GLU A 61 -11.53 11.05 0.32
N CYS A 62 -10.56 10.13 0.37
CA CYS A 62 -10.58 8.90 -0.41
C CYS A 62 -11.82 8.06 -0.10
N PHE A 63 -12.14 7.88 1.17
CA PHE A 63 -13.33 7.15 1.60
C PHE A 63 -14.61 7.82 1.10
N ASP A 64 -14.74 9.13 1.28
CA ASP A 64 -15.93 9.90 0.92
C ASP A 64 -16.22 9.90 -0.58
N ARG A 65 -15.20 9.76 -1.44
CA ARG A 65 -15.38 9.61 -2.89
C ARG A 65 -15.53 8.16 -3.37
N GLY A 66 -15.67 7.21 -2.43
CA GLY A 66 -15.94 5.81 -2.75
C GLY A 66 -14.73 4.87 -2.73
N GLY A 67 -13.61 5.29 -2.13
CA GLY A 67 -12.47 4.39 -1.89
C GLY A 67 -12.87 3.15 -1.10
N TRP A 68 -12.23 2.04 -1.38
CA TRP A 68 -12.48 0.79 -0.68
C TRP A 68 -11.45 0.59 0.43
N PHE A 69 -11.95 0.38 1.63
CA PHE A 69 -11.15 0.20 2.85
C PHE A 69 -11.48 -1.15 3.46
N TYR A 70 -10.50 -2.03 3.54
CA TYR A 70 -10.69 -3.36 4.10
C TYR A 70 -9.71 -3.60 5.25
N GLY A 71 -10.25 -3.97 6.41
CA GLY A 71 -9.47 -4.26 7.60
C GLY A 71 -9.45 -5.74 7.94
N MET A 72 -8.32 -6.21 8.43
CA MET A 72 -8.19 -7.50 9.12
C MET A 72 -8.07 -7.26 10.62
N PHE A 73 -8.78 -8.04 11.39
CA PHE A 73 -8.88 -7.89 12.84
C PHE A 73 -8.50 -9.20 13.55
N ASP A 74 -7.78 -9.08 14.65
CA ASP A 74 -7.69 -10.13 15.65
C ASP A 74 -8.54 -9.70 16.83
N ASP A 75 -9.71 -10.35 16.96
CA ASP A 75 -10.82 -9.88 17.78
C ASP A 75 -11.17 -8.39 17.47
N GLU A 76 -10.98 -7.48 18.42
CA GLU A 76 -11.25 -6.04 18.22
C GLU A 76 -10.04 -5.26 17.65
N LYS A 77 -8.86 -5.86 17.61
CA LYS A 77 -7.63 -5.17 17.19
C LYS A 77 -7.49 -5.17 15.68
N LEU A 78 -7.40 -3.99 15.08
CA LEU A 78 -7.04 -3.87 13.66
C LEU A 78 -5.57 -4.24 13.45
N ILE A 79 -5.31 -5.31 12.72
CA ILE A 79 -3.97 -5.87 12.50
C ILE A 79 -3.45 -5.68 11.08
N GLY A 80 -4.32 -5.30 10.16
CA GLY A 80 -3.92 -5.03 8.78
C GLY A 80 -4.99 -4.29 8.01
N VAL A 81 -4.59 -3.57 6.98
CA VAL A 81 -5.48 -2.77 6.14
C VAL A 81 -5.03 -2.76 4.70
N ALA A 82 -6.00 -2.74 3.79
CA ALA A 82 -5.81 -2.38 2.39
C ALA A 82 -6.76 -1.24 2.03
N VAL A 83 -6.26 -0.25 1.30
CA VAL A 83 -7.04 0.88 0.80
C VAL A 83 -6.86 0.97 -0.71
N LEU A 84 -7.95 0.83 -1.45
CA LEU A 84 -7.99 0.98 -2.90
C LEU A 84 -8.71 2.28 -3.26
N GLU A 85 -8.07 3.09 -4.08
CA GLU A 85 -8.64 4.36 -4.57
C GLU A 85 -9.83 4.10 -5.51
N SER A 86 -10.72 5.07 -5.63
CA SER A 86 -11.87 5.02 -6.55
C SER A 86 -11.63 5.71 -7.88
N ARG A 87 -10.67 6.63 -7.94
CA ARG A 87 -10.32 7.35 -9.17
C ARG A 87 -9.41 6.52 -10.05
N PHE A 88 -9.78 6.41 -11.32
CA PHE A 88 -8.91 5.83 -12.32
C PHE A 88 -7.78 6.79 -12.68
N ILE A 89 -6.58 6.24 -12.80
CA ILE A 89 -5.38 6.94 -13.22
C ILE A 89 -4.73 6.24 -14.41
N GLY A 90 -3.62 6.79 -14.88
CA GLY A 90 -2.93 6.32 -16.08
C GLY A 90 -3.51 6.93 -17.37
N LYS A 91 -2.73 6.90 -18.45
CA LYS A 91 -3.14 7.45 -19.76
C LYS A 91 -4.41 6.81 -20.33
N LYS A 92 -4.65 5.54 -19.98
CA LYS A 92 -5.83 4.79 -20.42
C LYS A 92 -6.98 4.83 -19.42
N GLU A 93 -6.80 5.52 -18.30
CA GLU A 93 -7.78 5.56 -17.21
C GLU A 93 -8.26 4.15 -16.80
N ASP A 94 -7.32 3.22 -16.68
CA ASP A 94 -7.59 1.80 -16.39
C ASP A 94 -6.83 1.27 -15.18
N GLN A 95 -6.16 2.15 -14.43
CA GLN A 95 -5.45 1.81 -13.21
C GLN A 95 -6.16 2.37 -11.98
N LEU A 96 -6.20 1.59 -10.90
CA LEU A 96 -6.60 2.05 -9.56
C LEU A 96 -5.41 1.96 -8.61
N GLN A 97 -5.19 3.00 -7.82
CA GLN A 97 -4.10 3.01 -6.84
C GLN A 97 -4.45 2.12 -5.64
N LEU A 98 -3.58 1.15 -5.34
CA LEU A 98 -3.52 0.54 -4.01
C LEU A 98 -2.78 1.50 -3.08
N LYS A 99 -3.55 2.32 -2.38
CA LYS A 99 -3.05 3.48 -1.63
C LYS A 99 -2.34 3.10 -0.33
N LEU A 100 -2.87 2.10 0.38
CA LEU A 100 -2.25 1.52 1.58
C LEU A 100 -2.36 -0.01 1.54
N LEU A 101 -1.30 -0.66 1.99
CA LEU A 101 -1.27 -2.06 2.35
C LEU A 101 -0.29 -2.24 3.51
N HIS A 102 -0.82 -2.35 4.71
CA HIS A 102 -0.01 -2.52 5.91
C HIS A 102 -0.52 -3.65 6.78
N VAL A 103 0.41 -4.37 7.40
CA VAL A 103 0.14 -5.42 8.40
C VAL A 103 1.03 -5.15 9.61
N SER A 104 0.44 -5.18 10.80
CA SER A 104 1.18 -5.05 12.06
C SER A 104 2.33 -6.04 12.16
N ASN A 105 3.46 -5.58 12.68
CA ASN A 105 4.72 -6.33 12.72
C ASN A 105 4.53 -7.77 13.22
N ALA A 106 3.85 -7.96 14.35
CA ALA A 106 3.62 -9.28 14.94
C ALA A 106 2.82 -10.26 14.05
N TYR A 107 2.10 -9.74 13.05
CA TYR A 107 1.26 -10.53 12.14
C TYR A 107 1.86 -10.66 10.73
N ARG A 108 3.05 -10.12 10.51
CA ARG A 108 3.76 -10.29 9.23
C ARG A 108 4.20 -11.75 9.06
N LYS A 109 4.42 -12.15 7.81
CA LYS A 109 4.75 -13.53 7.42
C LYS A 109 3.68 -14.58 7.73
N SER A 110 2.50 -14.17 8.23
CA SER A 110 1.34 -15.04 8.44
C SER A 110 0.47 -15.27 7.20
N GLY A 111 0.78 -14.59 6.10
CA GLY A 111 -0.06 -14.59 4.89
C GLY A 111 -1.11 -13.45 4.86
N ALA A 112 -1.25 -12.66 5.93
CA ALA A 112 -2.22 -11.57 6.00
C ALA A 112 -2.03 -10.54 4.89
N GLY A 113 -0.80 -10.11 4.61
CA GLY A 113 -0.49 -9.17 3.54
C GLY A 113 -0.86 -9.71 2.15
N LYS A 114 -0.58 -11.00 1.90
CA LYS A 114 -0.99 -11.67 0.66
C LYS A 114 -2.50 -11.66 0.51
N ARG A 115 -3.22 -11.99 1.57
CA ARG A 115 -4.70 -12.01 1.56
C ARG A 115 -5.28 -10.62 1.27
N LEU A 116 -4.78 -9.59 1.93
CA LEU A 116 -5.19 -8.19 1.68
C LEU A 116 -4.92 -7.76 0.25
N TYR A 117 -3.75 -8.08 -0.29
CA TYR A 117 -3.39 -7.80 -1.68
C TYR A 117 -4.36 -8.47 -2.67
N GLU A 118 -4.65 -9.76 -2.48
CA GLU A 118 -5.56 -10.49 -3.38
C GLU A 118 -6.98 -9.95 -3.32
N LEU A 119 -7.47 -9.57 -2.14
CA LEU A 119 -8.78 -8.92 -1.99
C LEU A 119 -8.83 -7.57 -2.71
N ALA A 120 -7.78 -6.76 -2.58
CA ALA A 120 -7.67 -5.49 -3.31
C ALA A 120 -7.62 -5.70 -4.83
N ARG A 121 -6.88 -6.71 -5.29
CA ARG A 121 -6.80 -7.07 -6.72
C ARG A 121 -8.15 -7.49 -7.28
N VAL A 122 -8.90 -8.33 -6.56
CA VAL A 122 -10.26 -8.72 -6.94
C VAL A 122 -11.18 -7.49 -6.98
N LYS A 123 -11.12 -6.64 -5.96
CA LYS A 123 -11.93 -5.41 -5.90
C LYS A 123 -11.60 -4.45 -7.05
N ALA A 124 -10.33 -4.29 -7.39
CA ALA A 124 -9.92 -3.46 -8.52
C ALA A 124 -10.50 -3.98 -9.84
N ARG A 125 -10.44 -5.29 -10.05
CA ARG A 125 -11.05 -5.94 -11.23
C ARG A 125 -12.56 -5.75 -11.27
N GLU A 126 -13.26 -5.95 -10.16
CA GLU A 126 -14.71 -5.73 -10.05
C GLU A 126 -15.11 -4.29 -10.40
N ARG A 127 -14.24 -3.34 -10.10
CA ARG A 127 -14.43 -1.92 -10.45
C ARG A 127 -14.03 -1.57 -11.89
N GLY A 128 -13.56 -2.53 -12.66
CA GLY A 128 -13.20 -2.36 -14.07
C GLY A 128 -11.75 -1.95 -14.33
N ALA A 129 -10.89 -1.95 -13.32
CA ALA A 129 -9.46 -1.72 -13.51
C ALA A 129 -8.82 -2.88 -14.26
N ARG A 130 -7.80 -2.58 -15.05
CA ARG A 130 -6.89 -3.56 -15.66
C ARG A 130 -5.64 -3.77 -14.81
N GLN A 131 -5.27 -2.75 -14.05
CA GLN A 131 -4.07 -2.76 -13.23
C GLN A 131 -4.32 -2.05 -11.90
N MET A 132 -3.58 -2.46 -10.87
CA MET A 132 -3.34 -1.64 -9.69
C MET A 132 -2.01 -0.89 -9.86
N TYR A 133 -2.01 0.37 -9.44
CA TYR A 133 -0.81 1.21 -9.33
C TYR A 133 -0.36 1.29 -7.87
N ILE A 134 0.92 1.12 -7.62
CA ILE A 134 1.46 1.09 -6.26
C ILE A 134 2.67 2.02 -6.16
N SER A 135 2.64 2.94 -5.20
CA SER A 135 3.78 3.69 -4.73
C SER A 135 4.35 2.94 -3.53
N ALA A 136 5.38 2.13 -3.77
CA ALA A 136 5.90 1.21 -2.77
C ALA A 136 7.05 1.83 -1.98
N THR A 137 6.99 1.76 -0.65
CA THR A 137 8.16 2.04 0.19
C THR A 137 9.37 1.28 -0.36
N PRO A 138 10.54 1.92 -0.53
CA PRO A 138 11.66 1.34 -1.28
C PRO A 138 12.43 0.25 -0.53
N SER A 139 11.96 -0.20 0.63
CA SER A 139 12.59 -1.31 1.35
C SER A 139 12.58 -2.60 0.55
N GLU A 140 13.64 -3.38 0.67
CA GLU A 140 13.76 -4.67 -0.02
C GLU A 140 12.54 -5.58 0.21
N ASN A 141 12.08 -5.68 1.46
CA ASN A 141 10.95 -6.52 1.81
C ASN A 141 9.66 -6.10 1.11
N THR A 142 9.37 -4.80 1.05
CA THR A 142 8.16 -4.27 0.42
C THR A 142 8.19 -4.44 -1.09
N VAL A 143 9.28 -4.06 -1.74
CA VAL A 143 9.39 -4.18 -3.20
C VAL A 143 9.33 -5.64 -3.64
N ARG A 144 10.05 -6.54 -2.96
CA ARG A 144 10.00 -7.98 -3.25
C ARG A 144 8.64 -8.61 -2.98
N PHE A 145 7.91 -8.11 -1.98
CA PHE A 145 6.54 -8.55 -1.73
C PHE A 145 5.67 -8.35 -2.97
N TYR A 146 5.74 -7.19 -3.61
CA TYR A 146 4.98 -6.90 -4.82
C TYR A 146 5.52 -7.61 -6.05
N GLN A 147 6.84 -7.68 -6.23
CA GLN A 147 7.45 -8.42 -7.35
C GLN A 147 7.05 -9.89 -7.38
N ARG A 148 7.00 -10.56 -6.23
CA ARG A 148 6.54 -11.96 -6.12
C ARG A 148 5.07 -12.14 -6.51
N ARG A 149 4.31 -11.07 -6.65
CA ARG A 149 2.91 -11.05 -7.09
C ARG A 149 2.74 -10.61 -8.54
N GLY A 150 3.85 -10.54 -9.26
CA GLY A 150 3.85 -10.17 -10.67
C GLY A 150 3.84 -8.66 -10.92
N CYS A 151 4.00 -7.85 -9.87
CA CYS A 151 4.16 -6.40 -10.07
C CYS A 151 5.51 -6.10 -10.72
N ARG A 152 5.52 -5.11 -11.57
CA ARG A 152 6.70 -4.62 -12.29
C ARG A 152 6.81 -3.12 -12.18
N LEU A 153 7.95 -2.56 -12.53
CA LEU A 153 8.11 -1.11 -12.62
C LEU A 153 7.06 -0.50 -13.53
N ALA A 154 6.41 0.54 -13.04
CA ALA A 154 5.46 1.30 -13.85
C ALA A 154 6.16 1.84 -15.09
N GLN A 155 5.57 1.60 -16.27
CA GLN A 155 6.12 2.12 -17.53
C GLN A 155 6.12 3.65 -17.54
N GLU A 156 5.07 4.23 -16.98
CA GLU A 156 4.91 5.67 -16.83
C GLU A 156 4.42 5.94 -15.41
N PRO A 157 5.29 6.39 -14.50
CA PRO A 157 4.89 6.81 -13.17
C PRO A 157 3.83 7.92 -13.25
N ASP A 158 2.81 7.80 -12.40
CA ASP A 158 1.81 8.87 -12.27
C ASP A 158 2.48 10.15 -11.76
N PRO A 159 2.34 11.29 -12.46
CA PRO A 159 3.07 12.51 -12.12
C PRO A 159 2.75 13.07 -10.74
N GLU A 160 1.49 12.97 -10.31
CA GLU A 160 1.06 13.48 -8.99
C GLU A 160 1.59 12.59 -7.87
N LEU A 161 1.46 11.26 -8.03
CA LEU A 161 1.97 10.28 -7.06
C LEU A 161 3.49 10.29 -7.00
N PHE A 162 4.17 10.44 -8.12
CA PHE A 162 5.63 10.59 -8.17
C PHE A 162 6.09 11.85 -7.44
N LYS A 163 5.40 12.97 -7.61
CA LYS A 163 5.71 14.21 -6.91
C LYS A 163 5.48 14.10 -5.40
N LEU A 164 4.45 13.36 -5.00
CA LEU A 164 4.12 13.14 -3.59
C LEU A 164 5.15 12.24 -2.89
N GLU A 165 5.57 11.18 -3.55
CA GLU A 165 6.47 10.15 -3.02
C GLU A 165 7.60 9.85 -4.05
N PRO A 166 8.55 10.78 -4.25
CA PRO A 166 9.57 10.64 -5.31
C PRO A 166 10.59 9.54 -5.05
N GLU A 167 10.77 9.12 -3.80
CA GLU A 167 11.71 8.06 -3.41
C GLU A 167 11.08 6.67 -3.43
N ASP A 168 9.76 6.58 -3.51
CA ASP A 168 9.06 5.31 -3.61
C ASP A 168 9.35 4.62 -4.94
N ILE A 169 9.21 3.31 -4.93
CA ILE A 169 9.28 2.52 -6.15
C ILE A 169 7.86 2.39 -6.73
N HIS A 170 7.67 2.98 -7.88
CA HIS A 170 6.38 3.00 -8.56
C HIS A 170 6.19 1.74 -9.39
N LEU A 171 5.16 0.98 -9.07
CA LEU A 171 4.87 -0.33 -9.63
C LEU A 171 3.48 -0.37 -10.26
N GLU A 172 3.30 -1.26 -11.22
CA GLU A 172 2.01 -1.63 -11.78
C GLU A 172 1.82 -3.15 -11.71
N CYS A 173 0.60 -3.57 -11.42
CA CYS A 173 0.23 -4.97 -11.23
C CYS A 173 -1.05 -5.27 -12.01
N ASP A 174 -1.06 -6.31 -12.83
CA ASP A 174 -2.28 -6.74 -13.52
C ASP A 174 -3.29 -7.32 -12.52
N VAL A 175 -4.57 -7.10 -12.77
CA VAL A 175 -5.66 -7.57 -11.89
C VAL A 175 -6.44 -8.74 -12.47
#